data_2f25bbe2811b8030ef7139c20955bb0f
#
_entry.id   2f25bbe2811b8030ef7139c20955bb0f
#
_cell.length_a   1.000
_cell.length_b   1.000
_cell.length_c   1.000
_cell.angle_alpha   90.00
_cell.angle_beta   90.00
_cell.angle_gamma   90.00
#
_symmetry.space_group_name_H-M   'P 1'
#
loop_
_entity.id
_entity.type
_entity.pdbx_description
1 polymer ?
#
loop_
_entity_poly.entity_id
_entity_poly.type
_entity_poly.pdbx_seq_one_letter_code
_entity_poly.pdbx_strand_id
1 'polypeptide(L)'
;ISMKNICYPTQGTCSKLINVSIDDDNKIHDVSFVGGCMGNTCGVSRLAEGMDADEVIARLRGITCGNKPTSCPDQLSLAIEALKNSK
;
A
#
# COMPACT_ATOMS: atom_id res chain seq x y z
N ILE A 1 -17.54 13.23 -3.65
CA ILE A 1 -16.20 12.64 -3.80
C ILE A 1 -16.33 11.12 -3.71
N SER A 2 -15.94 10.41 -4.74
CA SER A 2 -15.92 8.95 -4.72
C SER A 2 -14.55 8.45 -4.33
N MET A 3 -14.52 7.37 -3.56
CA MET A 3 -13.29 6.67 -3.25
C MET A 3 -13.46 5.21 -3.56
N LYS A 4 -12.40 4.62 -4.07
CA LYS A 4 -12.31 3.16 -4.21
C LYS A 4 -11.47 2.63 -3.08
N ASN A 5 -11.83 1.47 -2.57
CA ASN A 5 -11.11 0.83 -1.47
C ASN A 5 -10.81 -0.62 -1.83
N ILE A 6 -9.65 -1.10 -1.39
CA ILE A 6 -9.30 -2.50 -1.55
C ILE A 6 -8.74 -3.05 -0.24
N CYS A 7 -9.05 -4.30 0.03
CA CYS A 7 -8.45 -5.07 1.11
C CYS A 7 -7.58 -6.14 0.44
N TYR A 8 -6.28 -5.87 0.36
CA TYR A 8 -5.35 -6.66 -0.43
C TYR A 8 -4.63 -7.68 0.45
N PRO A 9 -4.75 -8.99 0.17
CA PRO A 9 -4.00 -9.98 0.93
C PRO A 9 -2.53 -9.94 0.53
N THR A 10 -1.65 -9.78 1.52
CA THR A 10 -0.22 -9.72 1.27
C THR A 10 0.41 -11.10 1.27
N GLN A 11 1.55 -11.22 0.61
CA GLN A 11 2.33 -12.45 0.58
C GLN A 11 3.81 -12.11 0.74
N GLY A 12 4.52 -12.98 1.44
CA GLY A 12 5.96 -12.82 1.60
C GLY A 12 6.38 -11.74 2.58
N THR A 13 5.45 -11.22 3.38
CA THR A 13 5.74 -10.19 4.38
C THR A 13 5.15 -10.60 5.73
N CYS A 14 5.48 -9.82 6.76
CA CYS A 14 4.90 -10.04 8.09
C CYS A 14 3.48 -9.50 8.22
N SER A 15 3.02 -8.65 7.30
CA SER A 15 1.63 -8.19 7.27
C SER A 15 0.74 -9.26 6.68
N LYS A 16 -0.55 -9.22 7.01
CA LYS A 16 -1.54 -10.15 6.47
C LYS A 16 -2.40 -9.51 5.40
N LEU A 17 -2.84 -8.27 5.63
CA LEU A 17 -3.72 -7.54 4.72
C LEU A 17 -3.30 -6.09 4.68
N ILE A 18 -3.62 -5.44 3.56
CA ILE A 18 -3.45 -4.00 3.41
C ILE A 18 -4.79 -3.42 2.97
N ASN A 19 -5.28 -2.43 3.70
CA ASN A 19 -6.42 -1.64 3.27
C ASN A 19 -5.92 -0.32 2.72
N VAL A 20 -6.41 0.08 1.56
CA VAL A 20 -6.03 1.34 0.95
C VAL A 20 -7.20 1.88 0.14
N SER A 21 -7.35 3.19 0.13
CA SER A 21 -8.38 3.88 -0.66
C SER A 21 -7.70 4.85 -1.63
N ILE A 22 -8.36 5.10 -2.74
CA ILE A 22 -7.91 6.08 -3.72
C ILE A 22 -9.09 6.97 -4.09
N ASP A 23 -8.86 8.28 -4.15
CA ASP A 23 -9.92 9.23 -4.49
C ASP A 23 -9.93 9.55 -6.00
N ASP A 24 -10.84 10.44 -6.41
CA ASP A 24 -11.00 10.80 -7.82
C ASP A 24 -9.78 11.54 -8.38
N ASP A 25 -8.96 12.12 -7.50
CA ASP A 25 -7.75 12.84 -7.89
C ASP A 25 -6.51 11.93 -7.91
N ASN A 26 -6.69 10.62 -7.80
CA ASN A 26 -5.61 9.64 -7.78
C ASN A 26 -4.72 9.76 -6.54
N LYS A 27 -5.31 10.21 -5.42
CA LYS A 27 -4.60 10.36 -4.14
C LYS A 27 -4.93 9.20 -3.20
N ILE A 28 -3.92 8.79 -2.44
CA ILE A 28 -4.04 7.66 -1.53
C ILE A 28 -4.60 8.12 -0.18
N HIS A 29 -5.51 7.34 0.39
CA HIS A 29 -6.11 7.61 1.69
C HIS A 29 -6.29 6.33 2.48
N ASP A 30 -6.34 6.48 3.81
CA ASP A 30 -6.72 5.41 4.74
C ASP A 30 -5.93 4.13 4.59
N VAL A 31 -4.61 4.26 4.40
CA VAL A 31 -3.73 3.09 4.34
C VAL A 31 -3.66 2.46 5.72
N SER A 32 -3.89 1.16 5.78
CA SER A 32 -3.86 0.41 7.02
C SER A 32 -3.29 -0.98 6.76
N PHE A 33 -2.40 -1.42 7.62
CA PHE A 33 -1.82 -2.75 7.55
C PHE A 33 -2.33 -3.59 8.71
N VAL A 34 -2.72 -4.81 8.41
CA VAL A 34 -3.12 -5.78 9.44
C VAL A 34 -1.92 -6.70 9.69
N GLY A 35 -1.42 -6.67 10.92
CA GLY A 35 -0.23 -7.42 11.30
C GLY A 35 1.05 -6.71 10.87
N GLY A 36 2.17 -7.37 11.06
CA GLY A 36 3.47 -6.86 10.63
C GLY A 36 4.14 -5.95 11.64
N CYS A 37 5.14 -5.23 11.17
CA CYS A 37 5.97 -4.35 11.99
C CYS A 37 5.28 -2.99 12.12
N MET A 38 4.67 -2.74 13.27
CA MET A 38 3.82 -1.55 13.49
C MET A 38 4.52 -0.23 13.21
N GLY A 39 5.76 -0.09 13.62
CA GLY A 39 6.49 1.15 13.40
C GLY A 39 6.68 1.45 11.93
N ASN A 40 7.12 0.45 11.17
CA ASN A 40 7.37 0.59 9.74
C ASN A 40 6.06 0.81 8.96
N THR A 41 5.04 0.01 9.25
CA THR A 41 3.76 0.12 8.54
C THR A 41 3.04 1.42 8.86
N CYS A 42 3.11 1.88 10.10
CA CYS A 42 2.52 3.16 10.50
C CYS A 42 3.22 4.32 9.77
N GLY A 43 4.55 4.28 9.68
CA GLY A 43 5.30 5.30 8.97
C GLY A 43 4.95 5.36 7.49
N VAL A 44 4.89 4.19 6.84
CA VAL A 44 4.51 4.10 5.44
C VAL A 44 3.09 4.61 5.23
N SER A 45 2.16 4.24 6.11
CA SER A 45 0.77 4.67 6.01
C SER A 45 0.65 6.19 6.06
N ARG A 46 1.37 6.82 6.97
CA ARG A 46 1.33 8.28 7.12
C ARG A 46 1.98 9.01 5.95
N LEU A 47 3.08 8.47 5.45
CA LEU A 47 3.77 9.08 4.30
C LEU A 47 2.93 8.97 3.03
N ALA A 48 2.19 7.88 2.87
CA ALA A 48 1.38 7.65 1.68
C ALA A 48 0.09 8.45 1.68
N GLU A 49 -0.39 8.87 2.85
CA GLU A 49 -1.66 9.61 2.96
C GLU A 49 -1.61 10.90 2.13
N GLY A 50 -2.54 11.03 1.20
CA GLY A 50 -2.62 12.21 0.34
C GLY A 50 -1.62 12.25 -0.82
N MET A 51 -0.77 11.24 -0.95
CA MET A 51 0.18 11.18 -2.07
C MET A 51 -0.50 10.66 -3.33
N ASP A 52 0.03 11.07 -4.47
CA ASP A 52 -0.39 10.54 -5.76
C ASP A 52 -0.11 9.04 -5.83
N ALA A 53 -1.09 8.25 -6.28
CA ALA A 53 -0.97 6.80 -6.32
C ALA A 53 0.21 6.33 -7.17
N ASP A 54 0.43 6.94 -8.32
CA ASP A 54 1.55 6.56 -9.20
C ASP A 54 2.89 6.86 -8.56
N GLU A 55 2.98 7.95 -7.81
CA GLU A 55 4.17 8.32 -7.06
C GLU A 55 4.48 7.29 -5.98
N VAL A 56 3.46 6.87 -5.24
CA VAL A 56 3.62 5.84 -4.19
C VAL A 56 4.10 4.54 -4.81
N ILE A 57 3.50 4.12 -5.92
CA ILE A 57 3.91 2.90 -6.61
C ILE A 57 5.39 3.00 -7.02
N ALA A 58 5.78 4.10 -7.62
CA ALA A 58 7.15 4.29 -8.10
C ALA A 58 8.17 4.24 -6.96
N ARG A 59 7.83 4.81 -5.82
CA ARG A 59 8.75 4.88 -4.68
C ARG A 59 8.85 3.59 -3.89
N LEU A 60 7.77 2.82 -3.82
CA LEU A 60 7.73 1.63 -2.96
C LEU A 60 7.95 0.32 -3.69
N ARG A 61 7.77 0.28 -5.00
CA ARG A 61 7.93 -0.93 -5.77
C ARG A 61 9.37 -1.44 -5.70
N GLY A 62 9.51 -2.73 -5.44
CA GLY A 62 10.83 -3.37 -5.45
C GLY A 62 11.59 -3.30 -4.15
N ILE A 63 11.05 -2.65 -3.12
CA ILE A 63 11.69 -2.66 -1.80
C ILE A 63 11.54 -4.05 -1.21
N THR A 64 12.66 -4.62 -0.79
CA THR A 64 12.66 -5.95 -0.17
C THR A 64 13.00 -5.85 1.31
N CYS A 65 12.63 -6.86 2.07
CA CYS A 65 12.89 -6.91 3.50
C CYS A 65 13.83 -8.10 3.79
N GLY A 66 15.10 -7.80 4.07
CA GLY A 66 16.10 -8.81 4.33
C GLY A 66 16.25 -9.78 3.17
N ASN A 67 16.06 -11.07 3.43
CA ASN A 67 16.16 -12.12 2.41
C ASN A 67 14.83 -12.39 1.69
N LYS A 68 13.78 -11.66 2.02
CA LYS A 68 12.47 -11.86 1.40
C LYS A 68 12.42 -11.15 0.06
N PRO A 69 11.68 -11.70 -0.92
CA PRO A 69 11.58 -11.08 -2.26
C PRO A 69 10.70 -9.84 -2.30
N THR A 70 10.02 -9.51 -1.20
CA THR A 70 9.08 -8.40 -1.14
C THR A 70 9.09 -7.80 0.28
N SER A 71 8.29 -6.77 0.50
CA SER A 71 8.16 -6.10 1.80
C SER A 71 6.76 -5.53 1.92
N CYS A 72 6.41 -5.04 3.12
CA CYS A 72 5.12 -4.35 3.30
C CYS A 72 4.97 -3.15 2.36
N PRO A 73 5.98 -2.26 2.20
CA PRO A 73 5.87 -1.18 1.22
C PRO A 73 5.71 -1.68 -0.22
N ASP A 74 6.44 -2.72 -0.61
CA ASP A 74 6.31 -3.28 -1.94
C ASP A 74 4.90 -3.84 -2.16
N GLN A 75 4.37 -4.56 -1.18
CA GLN A 75 3.00 -5.08 -1.25
C GLN A 75 1.97 -3.96 -1.32
N LEU A 76 2.21 -2.84 -0.64
CA LEU A 76 1.33 -1.67 -0.75
C LEU A 76 1.30 -1.15 -2.19
N SER A 77 2.46 -1.11 -2.87
CA SER A 77 2.49 -0.67 -4.26
C SER A 77 1.66 -1.58 -5.15
N LEU A 78 1.71 -2.89 -4.89
CA LEU A 78 0.91 -3.87 -5.64
C LEU A 78 -0.58 -3.71 -5.35
N ALA A 79 -0.94 -3.43 -4.10
CA ALA A 79 -2.32 -3.19 -3.71
C ALA A 79 -2.90 -1.96 -4.42
N ILE A 80 -2.13 -0.88 -4.48
CA ILE A 80 -2.55 0.34 -5.16
C ILE A 80 -2.72 0.09 -6.65
N GLU A 81 -1.79 -0.63 -7.25
CA GLU A 81 -1.87 -0.97 -8.67
C GLU A 81 -3.12 -1.81 -8.97
N ALA A 82 -3.42 -2.79 -8.13
CA ALA A 82 -4.62 -3.59 -8.27
C ALA A 82 -5.89 -2.73 -8.16
N LEU A 83 -5.89 -1.78 -7.23
CA LEU A 83 -7.01 -0.88 -7.03
C LEU A 83 -7.22 0.04 -8.23
N LYS A 84 -6.14 0.57 -8.79
CA LYS A 84 -6.21 1.43 -9.98
C LYS A 84 -6.74 0.67 -11.19
N ASN A 85 -6.41 -0.61 -11.31
CA ASN A 85 -6.85 -1.45 -12.41
C ASN A 85 -8.26 -2.02 -12.19
N SER A 86 -8.81 -1.82 -11.01
CA SER A 86 -10.18 -2.23 -10.69
C SER A 86 -11.17 -1.27 -11.33
N LYS A 87 -12.25 -1.79 -11.81
CA LYS A 87 -13.32 -0.97 -12.42
C LYS A 87 -14.54 -0.91 -11.55
#